data_a3885ed764e8e3b3776fb3007a642662
#
_entry.id   a3885ed764e8e3b3776fb3007a642662
#
_cell.length_a   1.000
_cell.length_b   1.000
_cell.length_c   1.000
_cell.angle_alpha   90.00
_cell.angle_beta   90.00
_cell.angle_gamma   90.00
#
_symmetry.space_group_name_H-M   'P 1'
#
loop_
_entity.id
_entity.type
_entity.pdbx_description
1 polymer ?
#
loop_
_entity_poly.entity_id
_entity_poly.type
_entity_poly.pdbx_seq_one_letter_code
_entity_poly.pdbx_strand_id
1 'polypeptide(L)'
;MKFVATKTADQLDLQALHRVRERLVSQRTGVINQIRAFLLERGIAVRQGLRFLRLGLPGILATQTDVLSPRMLRVIEDLAGDWRNLDARIEGITSEIETLARQDQHCERLMTVPGIGPTISSAMVAAIGTGANSNPLAANFCP
;
A
#
# COMPACT_ATOMS: atom_id res chain seq x y z
N MET A 1 9.53 -4.24 -38.48
CA MET A 1 9.35 -4.57 -37.04
C MET A 1 8.54 -3.49 -36.36
N LYS A 2 7.37 -3.83 -35.94
CA LYS A 2 6.54 -2.87 -35.24
C LYS A 2 6.96 -2.80 -33.78
N PHE A 3 7.46 -1.67 -33.37
CA PHE A 3 7.73 -1.46 -31.97
C PHE A 3 6.41 -1.24 -31.23
N VAL A 4 6.20 -2.04 -30.20
CA VAL A 4 5.23 -1.67 -29.18
C VAL A 4 5.67 -0.30 -28.68
N ALA A 5 4.80 0.66 -28.72
CA ALA A 5 5.12 1.99 -28.23
C ALA A 5 5.62 1.88 -26.81
N THR A 6 6.85 2.28 -26.61
CA THR A 6 7.48 2.26 -25.30
C THR A 6 6.76 3.22 -24.37
N LYS A 7 6.56 2.79 -23.13
CA LYS A 7 6.07 3.68 -22.08
C LYS A 7 7.01 4.87 -21.95
N THR A 8 6.45 6.03 -21.71
CA THR A 8 7.25 7.23 -21.42
C THR A 8 7.97 7.06 -20.08
N ALA A 9 9.02 7.88 -19.86
CA ALA A 9 9.74 7.87 -18.58
C ALA A 9 8.79 8.11 -17.40
N ASP A 10 7.85 9.03 -17.53
CA ASP A 10 6.86 9.33 -16.50
C ASP A 10 5.96 8.14 -16.20
N GLN A 11 5.57 7.37 -17.21
CA GLN A 11 4.79 6.15 -17.02
C GLN A 11 5.58 5.05 -16.30
N LEU A 12 6.85 4.90 -16.62
CA LEU A 12 7.72 3.95 -15.94
C LEU A 12 7.93 4.33 -14.49
N ASP A 13 8.09 5.60 -14.20
CA ASP A 13 8.21 6.10 -12.83
C ASP A 13 6.93 5.86 -12.04
N LEU A 14 5.78 6.14 -12.63
CA LEU A 14 4.49 5.89 -12.01
C LEU A 14 4.28 4.40 -11.71
N GLN A 15 4.64 3.54 -12.65
CA GLN A 15 4.59 2.09 -12.46
C GLN A 15 5.51 1.64 -11.34
N ALA A 16 6.73 2.20 -11.26
CA ALA A 16 7.66 1.91 -10.18
C ALA A 16 7.10 2.31 -8.81
N LEU A 17 6.47 3.49 -8.71
CA LEU A 17 5.82 3.94 -7.48
C LEU A 17 4.72 2.97 -7.03
N HIS A 18 3.88 2.51 -7.95
CA HIS A 18 2.84 1.54 -7.63
C HIS A 18 3.41 0.21 -7.14
N ARG A 19 4.46 -0.29 -7.78
CA ARG A 19 5.12 -1.54 -7.37
C ARG A 19 5.74 -1.43 -6.00
N VAL A 20 6.41 -0.32 -5.71
CA VAL A 20 6.99 -0.09 -4.39
C VAL A 20 5.89 0.03 -3.33
N ARG A 21 4.82 0.74 -3.63
CA ARG A 21 3.68 0.87 -2.73
C ARG A 21 3.06 -0.49 -2.39
N GLU A 22 2.83 -1.34 -3.37
CA GLU A 22 2.33 -2.70 -3.16
C GLU A 22 3.23 -3.52 -2.26
N ARG A 23 4.53 -3.46 -2.48
CA ARG A 23 5.50 -4.15 -1.64
C ARG A 23 5.46 -3.65 -0.19
N LEU A 24 5.41 -2.34 0.01
CA LEU A 24 5.33 -1.76 1.35
C LEU A 24 4.03 -2.14 2.06
N VAL A 25 2.91 -2.17 1.36
CA VAL A 25 1.63 -2.63 1.92
C VAL A 25 1.72 -4.10 2.33
N SER A 26 2.33 -4.95 1.51
CA SER A 26 2.54 -6.36 1.85
C SER A 26 3.45 -6.52 3.08
N GLN A 27 4.51 -5.74 3.17
CA GLN A 27 5.39 -5.74 4.35
C GLN A 27 4.65 -5.30 5.60
N ARG A 28 3.83 -4.26 5.50
CA ARG A 28 2.99 -3.80 6.61
C ARG A 28 2.04 -4.90 7.08
N THR A 29 1.38 -5.56 6.17
CA THR A 29 0.49 -6.68 6.49
C THR A 29 1.24 -7.78 7.21
N GLY A 30 2.45 -8.13 6.76
CA GLY A 30 3.30 -9.11 7.41
C GLY A 30 3.66 -8.73 8.84
N VAL A 31 4.05 -7.48 9.07
CA VAL A 31 4.37 -6.97 10.41
C VAL A 31 3.15 -7.04 11.33
N ILE A 32 1.99 -6.60 10.85
CA ILE A 32 0.75 -6.62 11.61
C ILE A 32 0.35 -8.05 11.99
N ASN A 33 0.43 -8.97 11.05
CA ASN A 33 0.11 -10.38 11.29
C ASN A 33 1.06 -10.99 12.31
N GLN A 34 2.33 -10.63 12.26
CA GLN A 34 3.32 -11.11 13.22
C GLN A 34 3.05 -10.58 14.64
N ILE A 35 2.71 -9.30 14.78
CA ILE A 35 2.30 -8.72 16.07
C ILE A 35 1.09 -9.47 16.61
N ARG A 36 0.08 -9.71 15.80
CA ARG A 36 -1.13 -10.45 16.21
C ARG A 36 -0.81 -11.87 16.63
N ALA A 37 0.04 -12.56 15.90
CA ALA A 37 0.44 -13.91 16.22
C ALA A 37 1.15 -13.97 17.57
N PHE A 38 2.06 -13.07 17.85
CA PHE A 38 2.75 -12.99 19.13
C PHE A 38 1.80 -12.71 20.30
N LEU A 39 0.86 -11.79 20.10
CA LEU A 39 -0.16 -11.51 21.11
C LEU A 39 -1.07 -12.70 21.35
N LEU A 40 -1.52 -13.38 20.30
CA LEU A 40 -2.40 -14.53 20.38
C LEU A 40 -1.73 -15.71 21.08
N GLU A 41 -0.45 -15.96 20.82
CA GLU A 41 0.34 -16.98 21.51
C GLU A 41 0.39 -16.77 23.02
N ARG A 42 0.21 -15.55 23.47
CA ARG A 42 0.18 -15.17 24.89
C ARG A 42 -1.24 -15.03 25.44
N GLY A 43 -2.24 -15.47 24.67
CA GLY A 43 -3.64 -15.40 25.09
C GLY A 43 -4.28 -14.03 24.98
N ILE A 44 -3.61 -13.08 24.31
CA ILE A 44 -4.14 -11.72 24.10
C ILE A 44 -4.82 -11.70 22.73
N ALA A 45 -6.15 -11.71 22.74
CA ALA A 45 -6.93 -11.60 21.51
C ALA A 45 -7.21 -10.13 21.21
N VAL A 46 -6.91 -9.72 19.98
CA VAL A 46 -7.23 -8.39 19.48
C VAL A 46 -8.25 -8.53 18.36
N ARG A 47 -9.28 -7.70 18.40
CA ARG A 47 -10.31 -7.69 17.37
C ARG A 47 -9.69 -7.51 15.98
N GLN A 48 -10.21 -8.23 15.00
CA GLN A 48 -9.73 -8.12 13.63
C GLN A 48 -9.96 -6.70 13.08
N GLY A 49 -9.00 -6.23 12.30
CA GLY A 49 -8.99 -4.89 11.71
C GLY A 49 -7.76 -4.09 12.14
N LEU A 50 -7.16 -3.41 11.18
CA LEU A 50 -5.98 -2.59 11.38
C LEU A 50 -6.21 -1.52 12.47
N ARG A 51 -7.38 -0.93 12.44
CA ARG A 51 -7.78 0.14 13.36
C ARG A 51 -7.77 -0.31 14.80
N PHE A 52 -8.32 -1.50 15.08
CA PHE A 52 -8.42 -2.01 16.44
C PHE A 52 -7.05 -2.33 17.04
N LEU A 53 -6.17 -2.89 16.23
CA LEU A 53 -4.80 -3.16 16.66
C LEU A 53 -4.04 -1.85 16.89
N ARG A 54 -4.18 -0.89 16.00
CA ARG A 54 -3.50 0.42 16.11
C ARG A 54 -3.91 1.16 17.37
N LEU A 55 -5.19 1.16 17.69
CA LEU A 55 -5.72 1.85 18.87
C LEU A 55 -5.44 1.09 20.17
N GLY A 56 -5.48 -0.24 20.11
CA GLY A 56 -5.34 -1.08 21.30
C GLY A 56 -3.91 -1.40 21.70
N LEU A 57 -2.98 -1.37 20.74
CA LEU A 57 -1.60 -1.82 20.97
C LEU A 57 -0.88 -1.05 22.08
N PRO A 58 -0.90 0.29 22.14
CA PRO A 58 -0.25 1.02 23.24
C PRO A 58 -0.78 0.63 24.61
N GLY A 59 -2.10 0.44 24.73
CA GLY A 59 -2.73 0.00 25.98
C GLY A 59 -2.33 -1.42 26.38
N ILE A 60 -2.26 -2.32 25.42
CA ILE A 60 -1.83 -3.71 25.64
C ILE A 60 -0.39 -3.74 26.12
N LEU A 61 0.50 -3.01 25.50
CA LEU A 61 1.92 -2.95 25.89
C LEU A 61 2.11 -2.33 27.28
N ALA A 62 1.24 -1.41 27.68
CA ALA A 62 1.30 -0.78 28.98
C ALA A 62 0.71 -1.66 30.10
N THR A 63 -0.33 -2.45 29.81
CA THR A 63 -1.11 -3.18 30.84
C THR A 63 -0.79 -4.66 30.93
N GLN A 64 -0.30 -5.29 29.88
CA GLN A 64 -0.06 -6.74 29.80
C GLN A 64 1.38 -7.13 30.16
N THR A 65 2.01 -6.39 31.06
CA THR A 65 3.39 -6.63 31.48
C THR A 65 3.56 -7.95 32.24
N ASP A 66 2.46 -8.48 32.82
CA ASP A 66 2.47 -9.77 33.52
C ASP A 66 2.51 -10.96 32.56
N VAL A 67 1.93 -10.79 31.37
CA VAL A 67 1.82 -11.84 30.35
C VAL A 67 2.95 -11.77 29.34
N LEU A 68 3.38 -10.57 29.02
CA LEU A 68 4.47 -10.32 28.06
C LEU A 68 5.79 -10.15 28.81
N SER A 69 6.79 -10.96 28.46
CA SER A 69 8.14 -10.80 29.00
C SER A 69 8.74 -9.46 28.51
N PRO A 70 9.74 -8.89 29.23
CA PRO A 70 10.41 -7.68 28.77
C PRO A 70 11.00 -7.83 27.37
N ARG A 71 11.48 -9.01 27.02
CA ARG A 71 12.00 -9.30 25.68
C ARG A 71 10.90 -9.25 24.62
N MET A 72 9.74 -9.85 24.91
CA MET A 72 8.60 -9.85 23.99
C MET A 72 8.03 -8.44 23.83
N LEU A 73 7.99 -7.65 24.88
CA LEU A 73 7.58 -6.24 24.81
C LEU A 73 8.48 -5.46 23.85
N ARG A 74 9.79 -5.64 23.96
CA ARG A 74 10.73 -4.98 23.04
C ARG A 74 10.53 -5.41 21.59
N VAL A 75 10.33 -6.71 21.36
CA VAL A 75 10.09 -7.24 20.01
C VAL A 75 8.83 -6.62 19.40
N ILE A 76 7.74 -6.56 20.16
CA ILE A 76 6.49 -5.98 19.68
C ILE A 76 6.63 -4.47 19.47
N GLU A 77 7.33 -3.78 20.36
CA GLU A 77 7.60 -2.34 20.20
C GLU A 77 8.43 -2.05 18.95
N ASP A 78 9.44 -2.87 18.67
CA ASP A 78 10.24 -2.75 17.45
C ASP A 78 9.38 -2.97 16.19
N LEU A 79 8.53 -4.00 16.22
CA LEU A 79 7.60 -4.25 15.11
C LEU A 79 6.59 -3.12 14.94
N ALA A 80 6.11 -2.53 16.03
CA ALA A 80 5.23 -1.37 15.99
C ALA A 80 5.95 -0.14 15.40
N GLY A 81 7.24 0.00 15.68
CA GLY A 81 8.09 1.01 15.05
C GLY A 81 8.22 0.82 13.55
N ASP A 82 8.47 -0.41 13.12
CA ASP A 82 8.52 -0.78 11.70
C ASP A 82 7.18 -0.47 11.02
N TRP A 83 6.08 -0.80 11.67
CA TRP A 83 4.74 -0.50 11.16
C TRP A 83 4.55 1.00 10.93
N ARG A 84 4.90 1.83 11.92
CA ARG A 84 4.80 3.29 11.78
C ARG A 84 5.66 3.82 10.63
N ASN A 85 6.87 3.30 10.49
CA ASN A 85 7.76 3.68 9.38
C ASN A 85 7.19 3.28 8.02
N LEU A 86 6.62 2.08 7.92
CA LEU A 86 5.97 1.61 6.69
C LEU A 86 4.74 2.47 6.36
N ASP A 87 3.93 2.82 7.34
CA ASP A 87 2.78 3.71 7.14
C ASP A 87 3.21 5.07 6.60
N ALA A 88 4.25 5.66 7.17
CA ALA A 88 4.77 6.95 6.70
C ALA A 88 5.28 6.87 5.26
N ARG A 89 5.97 5.80 4.91
CA ARG A 89 6.47 5.58 3.54
C ARG A 89 5.34 5.35 2.55
N ILE A 90 4.35 4.55 2.93
CA ILE A 90 3.16 4.29 2.09
C ILE A 90 2.40 5.59 1.84
N GLU A 91 2.20 6.39 2.87
CA GLU A 91 1.53 7.68 2.77
C GLU A 91 2.29 8.64 1.85
N GLY A 92 3.61 8.71 1.98
CA GLY A 92 4.47 9.54 1.12
C GLY A 92 4.36 9.14 -0.36
N ILE A 93 4.45 7.85 -0.64
CA ILE A 93 4.32 7.33 -2.02
C ILE A 93 2.91 7.54 -2.55
N THR A 94 1.89 7.33 -1.74
CA THR A 94 0.49 7.57 -2.12
C THR A 94 0.27 9.02 -2.50
N SER A 95 0.81 9.96 -1.72
CA SER A 95 0.73 11.40 -2.03
C SER A 95 1.43 11.74 -3.34
N GLU A 96 2.57 11.14 -3.60
CA GLU A 96 3.30 11.33 -4.85
C GLU A 96 2.53 10.79 -6.05
N ILE A 97 1.94 9.61 -5.93
CA ILE A 97 1.05 9.04 -6.95
C ILE A 97 -0.14 9.94 -7.22
N GLU A 98 -0.79 10.46 -6.17
CA GLU A 98 -1.92 11.37 -6.29
C GLU A 98 -1.53 12.67 -7.00
N THR A 99 -0.36 13.21 -6.69
CA THR A 99 0.15 14.42 -7.33
C THR A 99 0.37 14.19 -8.82
N LEU A 100 1.00 13.08 -9.18
CA LEU A 100 1.22 12.72 -10.58
C LEU A 100 -0.10 12.45 -11.30
N ALA A 101 -1.05 11.79 -10.64
CA ALA A 101 -2.37 11.53 -11.21
C ALA A 101 -3.12 12.82 -11.55
N ARG A 102 -3.03 13.84 -10.70
CA ARG A 102 -3.67 15.12 -10.94
C ARG A 102 -3.04 15.91 -12.10
N GLN A 103 -1.77 15.66 -12.37
CA GLN A 103 -1.04 16.31 -13.48
C GLN A 103 -1.26 15.60 -14.81
N ASP A 104 -1.76 14.37 -14.81
CA ASP A 104 -1.96 13.58 -16.01
C ASP A 104 -3.41 13.70 -16.49
N GLN A 105 -3.57 14.14 -17.75
CA GLN A 105 -4.89 14.30 -18.38
C GLN A 105 -5.66 12.97 -18.49
N HIS A 106 -4.96 11.86 -18.70
CA HIS A 106 -5.59 10.54 -18.79
C HIS A 106 -6.14 10.10 -17.44
N CYS A 107 -5.41 10.39 -16.35
CA CYS A 107 -5.90 10.14 -15.01
C CYS A 107 -7.11 11.01 -14.67
N GLU A 108 -7.10 12.29 -15.06
CA GLU A 108 -8.25 13.17 -14.86
C GLU A 108 -9.50 12.63 -15.53
N ARG A 109 -9.39 12.16 -16.76
CA ARG A 109 -10.51 11.55 -17.50
C ARG A 109 -11.05 10.33 -16.80
N LEU A 110 -10.17 9.48 -16.26
CA LEU A 110 -10.59 8.28 -15.53
C LEU A 110 -11.25 8.63 -14.19
N MET A 111 -10.76 9.68 -13.52
CA MET A 111 -11.34 10.13 -12.26
C MET A 111 -12.74 10.71 -12.40
N THR A 112 -13.21 11.06 -13.60
CA THR A 112 -14.59 11.47 -13.85
C THR A 112 -15.56 10.30 -13.73
N VAL A 113 -15.08 9.06 -13.79
CA VAL A 113 -15.89 7.86 -13.62
C VAL A 113 -16.13 7.62 -12.12
N PRO A 114 -17.37 7.42 -11.66
CA PRO A 114 -17.64 7.14 -10.25
C PRO A 114 -16.88 5.91 -9.76
N GLY A 115 -16.24 6.04 -8.60
CA GLY A 115 -15.49 4.96 -7.96
C GLY A 115 -14.02 4.87 -8.37
N ILE A 116 -13.56 5.69 -9.33
CA ILE A 116 -12.15 5.73 -9.72
C ILE A 116 -11.48 6.95 -9.09
N GLY A 117 -10.62 6.70 -8.11
CA GLY A 117 -9.81 7.73 -7.46
C GLY A 117 -8.42 7.87 -8.09
N PRO A 118 -7.58 8.78 -7.56
CA PRO A 118 -6.24 9.03 -8.11
C PRO A 118 -5.35 7.79 -8.17
N THR A 119 -5.37 6.95 -7.15
CA THR A 119 -4.54 5.74 -7.10
C THR A 119 -4.96 4.74 -8.16
N ILE A 120 -6.24 4.50 -8.32
CA ILE A 120 -6.78 3.56 -9.31
C ILE A 120 -6.54 4.08 -10.73
N SER A 121 -6.81 5.36 -10.98
CA SER A 121 -6.60 5.96 -12.31
C SER A 121 -5.14 5.93 -12.72
N SER A 122 -4.23 6.25 -11.81
CA SER A 122 -2.80 6.22 -12.09
C SER A 122 -2.28 4.80 -12.30
N ALA A 123 -2.78 3.83 -11.57
CA ALA A 123 -2.45 2.41 -11.78
C ALA A 123 -2.89 1.94 -13.17
N MET A 124 -4.09 2.31 -13.60
CA MET A 124 -4.61 1.99 -14.93
C MET A 124 -3.77 2.62 -16.03
N VAL A 125 -3.41 3.89 -15.90
CA VAL A 125 -2.55 4.59 -16.86
C VAL A 125 -1.16 3.98 -16.91
N ALA A 126 -0.57 3.65 -15.77
CA ALA A 126 0.73 3.01 -15.69
C ALA A 126 0.74 1.61 -16.36
N ALA A 127 -0.33 0.86 -16.21
CA ALA A 127 -0.44 -0.48 -16.79
C ALA A 127 -0.73 -0.47 -18.29
N ILE A 128 -1.60 0.44 -18.75
CA ILE A 128 -2.10 0.47 -20.14
C ILE A 128 -1.22 1.35 -21.04
N GLY A 129 -0.58 2.37 -20.47
CA GLY A 129 0.14 3.40 -21.21
C GLY A 129 -0.77 4.56 -21.60
N THR A 130 -0.25 5.49 -22.41
CA THR A 130 -1.01 6.65 -22.86
C THR A 130 -2.07 6.24 -23.88
N GLY A 131 -3.17 6.98 -23.93
CA GLY A 131 -4.30 6.69 -24.83
C GLY A 131 -3.95 6.68 -26.32
N ALA A 132 -2.80 7.25 -26.71
CA ALA A 132 -2.29 7.16 -28.06
C ALA A 132 -1.94 5.72 -28.48
N ASN A 133 -1.82 4.84 -27.50
CA ASN A 133 -1.51 3.41 -27.67
C ASN A 133 -2.68 2.51 -27.34
N SER A 134 -3.89 3.02 -27.36
CA SER A 134 -5.05 2.18 -27.26
C SER A 134 -5.17 1.32 -28.51
N ASN A 135 -4.27 0.38 -28.59
CA ASN A 135 -4.42 -0.74 -29.50
C ASN A 135 -5.64 -1.53 -29.04
N PRO A 136 -6.57 -1.82 -29.94
CA PRO A 136 -7.72 -2.66 -29.62
C PRO A 136 -7.33 -3.96 -28.93
N LEU A 137 -6.12 -4.44 -29.16
CA LEU A 137 -5.56 -5.62 -28.51
C LEU A 137 -5.22 -5.39 -27.02
N ALA A 138 -4.94 -4.17 -26.63
CA ALA A 138 -4.69 -3.87 -25.21
C ALA A 138 -5.98 -3.91 -24.38
N ALA A 139 -7.12 -3.65 -25.00
CA ALA A 139 -8.41 -3.77 -24.35
C ALA A 139 -8.78 -5.24 -24.06
N ASN A 140 -8.18 -6.18 -24.78
CA ASN A 140 -8.42 -7.62 -24.59
C ASN A 140 -7.51 -8.22 -23.51
N PHE A 141 -6.59 -7.45 -22.95
CA PHE A 141 -5.70 -7.90 -21.90
C PHE A 141 -6.21 -7.56 -20.50
N CYS A 142 -7.36 -6.96 -20.36
CA CYS A 142 -8.04 -6.92 -19.07
C CYS A 142 -8.73 -8.27 -18.87
N PRO A 143 -8.24 -9.09 -17.94
CA PRO A 143 -8.99 -10.28 -17.53
C PRO A 143 -10.30 -9.86 -16.87
#